data_5d82c2e1e243cbddff259972cd4b4f2a
#
_entry.id   5d82c2e1e243cbddff259972cd4b4f2a
#
_cell.length_a   1.000
_cell.length_b   1.000
_cell.length_c   1.000
_cell.angle_alpha   90.00
_cell.angle_beta   90.00
_cell.angle_gamma   90.00
#
_symmetry.space_group_name_H-M   'P 1'
#
loop_
_entity.id
_entity.type
_entity.pdbx_description
1 polymer ?
#
loop_
_entity_poly.entity_id
_entity_poly.type
_entity_poly.pdbx_seq_one_letter_code
_entity_poly.pdbx_strand_id
1 'polypeptide(L)'
;MDLLLAGKTAIVTGASKGIGLSVATALAHEGAKVVMVARSADELQIASAQIRSAGGQALALSADTTNEAAITELVATTMHQFGTVDILVNAAAQAADATKSAAINDLRDTDLLHEIDTKVLGYLRCAQAVVPHMTAAGWGRIVNVAGLGARSTGSAFNSIRNISVAALTKNLADELGESGINVTAVHPGMTMTERTENLLERMAAATGEDALAVKKRLDNATSIGRMVTSAEVADVITFLCSPRSIAVTGDSIPVGGGQRGVIHY
;
A
#
# COMPACT_ATOMS: atom_id res chain seq x y z
N MET A 1 20.01 9.40 7.53
CA MET A 1 20.14 7.98 8.04
C MET A 1 20.27 7.09 6.83
N ASP A 2 21.27 6.25 6.76
CA ASP A 2 21.34 5.22 5.72
C ASP A 2 20.33 4.11 6.05
N LEU A 3 19.41 3.85 5.15
CA LEU A 3 18.35 2.83 5.29
C LEU A 3 18.81 1.42 4.93
N LEU A 4 20.03 1.26 4.39
CA LEU A 4 20.62 -0.04 4.01
C LEU A 4 19.74 -0.83 3.02
N LEU A 5 19.12 -0.12 2.07
CA LEU A 5 18.24 -0.69 1.06
C LEU A 5 18.96 -0.93 -0.28
N ALA A 6 20.17 -0.40 -0.45
CA ALA A 6 20.95 -0.57 -1.67
C ALA A 6 21.13 -2.06 -2.01
N GLY A 7 20.79 -2.44 -3.24
CA GLY A 7 20.88 -3.81 -3.75
C GLY A 7 19.75 -4.76 -3.31
N LYS A 8 18.89 -4.38 -2.38
CA LYS A 8 17.68 -5.15 -1.99
C LYS A 8 16.68 -5.22 -3.14
N THR A 9 15.97 -6.33 -3.26
CA THR A 9 14.93 -6.53 -4.27
C THR A 9 13.55 -6.37 -3.63
N ALA A 10 12.77 -5.41 -4.14
CA ALA A 10 11.44 -5.07 -3.64
C ALA A 10 10.37 -5.33 -4.70
N ILE A 11 9.30 -6.04 -4.32
CA ILE A 11 8.06 -6.13 -5.09
C ILE A 11 7.08 -5.11 -4.52
N VAL A 12 6.54 -4.23 -5.37
CA VAL A 12 5.53 -3.23 -4.99
C VAL A 12 4.28 -3.43 -5.84
N THR A 13 3.18 -3.87 -5.22
CA THR A 13 1.89 -3.99 -5.92
C THR A 13 1.14 -2.66 -5.94
N GLY A 14 0.31 -2.42 -6.96
CA GLY A 14 -0.36 -1.14 -7.17
C GLY A 14 0.60 0.00 -7.54
N ALA A 15 1.74 -0.32 -8.15
CA ALA A 15 2.85 0.60 -8.37
C ALA A 15 2.72 1.52 -9.59
N SER A 16 1.61 1.44 -10.36
CA SER A 16 1.44 2.32 -11.53
C SER A 16 1.09 3.76 -11.17
N LYS A 17 0.59 4.03 -9.95
CA LYS A 17 0.14 5.36 -9.50
C LYS A 17 0.00 5.46 -7.96
N GLY A 18 -0.25 6.68 -7.49
CA GLY A 18 -0.55 6.98 -6.08
C GLY A 18 0.55 6.54 -5.12
N ILE A 19 0.14 6.00 -3.96
CA ILE A 19 1.07 5.59 -2.90
C ILE A 19 2.04 4.52 -3.40
N GLY A 20 1.56 3.52 -4.17
CA GLY A 20 2.41 2.45 -4.69
C GLY A 20 3.52 2.96 -5.61
N LEU A 21 3.22 3.92 -6.49
CA LEU A 21 4.23 4.57 -7.34
C LEU A 21 5.23 5.37 -6.50
N SER A 22 4.76 6.15 -5.53
CA SER A 22 5.65 6.91 -4.65
C SER A 22 6.59 6.01 -3.84
N VAL A 23 6.09 4.86 -3.36
CA VAL A 23 6.91 3.85 -2.67
C VAL A 23 7.95 3.24 -3.62
N ALA A 24 7.55 2.85 -4.84
CA ALA A 24 8.46 2.31 -5.82
C ALA A 24 9.59 3.31 -6.15
N THR A 25 9.24 4.59 -6.28
CA THR A 25 10.19 5.68 -6.54
C THR A 25 11.14 5.87 -5.35
N ALA A 26 10.62 5.91 -4.11
CA ALA A 26 11.44 6.09 -2.92
C ALA A 26 12.41 4.92 -2.70
N LEU A 27 11.94 3.68 -2.83
CA LEU A 27 12.81 2.48 -2.74
C LEU A 27 13.90 2.47 -3.81
N ALA A 28 13.57 2.85 -5.05
CA ALA A 28 14.56 2.93 -6.13
C ALA A 28 15.60 4.04 -5.87
N HIS A 29 15.20 5.15 -5.27
CA HIS A 29 16.09 6.24 -4.86
C HIS A 29 17.06 5.80 -3.75
N GLU A 30 16.63 4.92 -2.85
CA GLU A 30 17.48 4.28 -1.84
C GLU A 30 18.36 3.12 -2.41
N GLY A 31 18.38 2.93 -3.73
CA GLY A 31 19.21 1.95 -4.42
C GLY A 31 18.65 0.53 -4.45
N ALA A 32 17.37 0.34 -4.11
CA ALA A 32 16.71 -0.95 -4.26
C ALA A 32 16.39 -1.24 -5.73
N LYS A 33 16.35 -2.54 -6.08
CA LYS A 33 15.82 -3.06 -7.35
C LYS A 33 14.33 -3.24 -7.19
N VAL A 34 13.51 -2.49 -7.93
CA VAL A 34 12.06 -2.46 -7.70
C VAL A 34 11.31 -3.18 -8.82
N VAL A 35 10.58 -4.22 -8.47
CA VAL A 35 9.59 -4.88 -9.34
C VAL A 35 8.25 -4.19 -9.11
N MET A 36 7.83 -3.43 -10.08
CA MET A 36 6.57 -2.69 -10.07
C MET A 36 5.45 -3.55 -10.64
N VAL A 37 4.36 -3.69 -9.90
CA VAL A 37 3.24 -4.58 -10.25
C VAL A 37 1.94 -3.82 -10.31
N ALA A 38 1.21 -3.93 -11.41
CA ALA A 38 -0.16 -3.43 -11.59
C ALA A 38 -0.84 -4.13 -12.77
N ARG A 39 -2.15 -3.96 -12.92
CA ARG A 39 -2.92 -4.55 -14.03
C ARG A 39 -2.71 -3.82 -15.36
N SER A 40 -2.58 -2.49 -15.33
CA SER A 40 -2.36 -1.67 -16.53
C SER A 40 -0.89 -1.70 -16.93
N ALA A 41 -0.56 -2.48 -17.95
CA ALA A 41 0.80 -2.62 -18.46
C ALA A 41 1.36 -1.27 -18.95
N ASP A 42 0.57 -0.49 -19.69
CA ASP A 42 1.03 0.78 -20.28
C ASP A 42 1.37 1.81 -19.19
N GLU A 43 0.47 2.03 -18.22
CA GLU A 43 0.75 2.93 -17.09
C GLU A 43 2.00 2.49 -16.31
N LEU A 44 2.16 1.18 -16.14
CA LEU A 44 3.28 0.61 -15.40
C LEU A 44 4.60 0.79 -16.15
N GLN A 45 4.60 0.62 -17.47
CA GLN A 45 5.78 0.85 -18.32
C GLN A 45 6.21 2.31 -18.28
N ILE A 46 5.26 3.26 -18.38
CA ILE A 46 5.53 4.70 -18.26
C ILE A 46 6.17 5.00 -16.90
N ALA A 47 5.55 4.54 -15.80
CA ALA A 47 6.03 4.77 -14.45
C ALA A 47 7.43 4.18 -14.22
N SER A 48 7.67 2.95 -14.68
CA SER A 48 8.98 2.31 -14.55
C SER A 48 10.08 3.00 -15.38
N ALA A 49 9.73 3.52 -16.57
CA ALA A 49 10.65 4.30 -17.38
C ALA A 49 11.07 5.62 -16.69
N GLN A 50 10.15 6.28 -15.98
CA GLN A 50 10.45 7.47 -15.19
C GLN A 50 11.48 7.17 -14.08
N ILE A 51 11.29 6.07 -13.35
CA ILE A 51 12.25 5.65 -12.30
C ILE A 51 13.63 5.35 -12.92
N ARG A 52 13.68 4.61 -14.06
CA ARG A 52 14.94 4.32 -14.73
C ARG A 52 15.62 5.57 -15.27
N SER A 53 14.88 6.54 -15.80
CA SER A 53 15.44 7.81 -16.29
C SER A 53 16.03 8.67 -15.17
N ALA A 54 15.56 8.49 -13.93
CA ALA A 54 16.11 9.12 -12.74
C ALA A 54 17.29 8.33 -12.12
N GLY A 55 17.77 7.26 -12.80
CA GLY A 55 18.92 6.46 -12.36
C GLY A 55 18.57 5.27 -11.46
N GLY A 56 17.31 5.04 -11.15
CA GLY A 56 16.84 3.90 -10.34
C GLY A 56 16.74 2.61 -11.17
N GLN A 57 16.61 1.47 -10.49
CA GLN A 57 16.38 0.17 -11.10
C GLN A 57 14.90 -0.22 -10.93
N ALA A 58 14.16 -0.32 -12.03
CA ALA A 58 12.75 -0.69 -12.03
C ALA A 58 12.42 -1.66 -13.16
N LEU A 59 11.69 -2.73 -12.82
CA LEU A 59 11.13 -3.72 -13.73
C LEU A 59 9.60 -3.67 -13.62
N ALA A 60 8.91 -3.50 -14.74
CA ALA A 60 7.46 -3.49 -14.82
C ALA A 60 6.94 -4.90 -15.17
N LEU A 61 6.13 -5.50 -14.29
CA LEU A 61 5.46 -6.78 -14.52
C LEU A 61 3.95 -6.63 -14.32
N SER A 62 3.17 -6.84 -15.38
CA SER A 62 1.71 -6.78 -15.28
C SER A 62 1.18 -8.03 -14.63
N ALA A 63 0.44 -7.88 -13.50
CA ALA A 63 -0.25 -8.97 -12.84
C ALA A 63 -1.50 -8.47 -12.10
N ASP A 64 -2.51 -9.35 -12.02
CA ASP A 64 -3.67 -9.15 -11.14
C ASP A 64 -3.47 -9.94 -9.85
N THR A 65 -3.51 -9.27 -8.71
CA THR A 65 -3.32 -9.87 -7.37
C THR A 65 -4.48 -10.79 -6.96
N THR A 66 -5.58 -10.81 -7.71
CA THR A 66 -6.65 -11.79 -7.54
C THR A 66 -6.36 -13.13 -8.23
N ASN A 67 -5.33 -13.20 -9.06
CA ASN A 67 -4.91 -14.38 -9.80
C ASN A 67 -3.64 -14.99 -9.19
N GLU A 68 -3.78 -16.14 -8.53
CA GLU A 68 -2.68 -16.83 -7.85
C GLU A 68 -1.56 -17.28 -8.82
N ALA A 69 -1.92 -17.78 -10.01
CA ALA A 69 -0.94 -18.21 -11.01
C ALA A 69 -0.09 -17.01 -11.50
N ALA A 70 -0.72 -15.84 -11.71
CA ALA A 70 -0.01 -14.64 -12.12
C ALA A 70 0.97 -14.15 -11.03
N ILE A 71 0.62 -14.30 -9.74
CA ILE A 71 1.50 -13.96 -8.63
C ILE A 71 2.69 -14.95 -8.53
N THR A 72 2.44 -16.23 -8.73
CA THR A 72 3.49 -17.26 -8.76
C THR A 72 4.50 -16.97 -9.88
N GLU A 73 4.03 -16.67 -11.08
CA GLU A 73 4.87 -16.31 -12.23
C GLU A 73 5.67 -15.02 -11.99
N LEU A 74 5.01 -14.01 -11.38
CA LEU A 74 5.63 -12.75 -10.99
C LEU A 74 6.85 -12.97 -10.07
N VAL A 75 6.66 -13.79 -9.02
CA VAL A 75 7.74 -14.08 -8.06
C VAL A 75 8.84 -14.91 -8.73
N ALA A 76 8.49 -15.92 -9.54
CA ALA A 76 9.47 -16.71 -10.29
C ALA A 76 10.30 -15.83 -11.24
N THR A 77 9.67 -14.90 -11.97
CA THR A 77 10.34 -13.92 -12.83
C THR A 77 11.26 -13.00 -12.02
N THR A 78 10.82 -12.55 -10.86
CA THR A 78 11.63 -11.72 -9.96
C THR A 78 12.88 -12.47 -9.49
N MET A 79 12.71 -13.71 -9.05
CA MET A 79 13.82 -14.58 -8.63
C MET A 79 14.79 -14.86 -9.77
N HIS A 80 14.29 -15.13 -10.97
CA HIS A 80 15.15 -15.33 -12.15
C HIS A 80 15.98 -14.07 -12.49
N GLN A 81 15.35 -12.88 -12.39
CA GLN A 81 15.98 -11.62 -12.78
C GLN A 81 16.98 -11.08 -11.74
N PHE A 82 16.67 -11.23 -10.44
CA PHE A 82 17.41 -10.58 -9.36
C PHE A 82 18.00 -11.55 -8.32
N GLY A 83 17.63 -12.83 -8.35
CA GLY A 83 18.14 -13.87 -7.46
C GLY A 83 17.55 -13.85 -6.06
N THR A 84 16.77 -12.83 -5.67
CA THR A 84 16.21 -12.69 -4.34
C THR A 84 14.91 -11.88 -4.37
N VAL A 85 14.07 -12.06 -3.34
CA VAL A 85 12.98 -11.15 -2.97
C VAL A 85 13.14 -10.80 -1.50
N ASP A 86 13.50 -9.57 -1.22
CA ASP A 86 13.78 -9.08 0.13
C ASP A 86 12.58 -8.34 0.75
N ILE A 87 11.83 -7.62 -0.08
CA ILE A 87 10.79 -6.69 0.36
C ILE A 87 9.52 -6.93 -0.46
N LEU A 88 8.37 -6.95 0.22
CA LEU A 88 7.05 -6.91 -0.38
C LEU A 88 6.28 -5.71 0.17
N VAL A 89 5.84 -4.81 -0.72
CA VAL A 89 4.89 -3.76 -0.37
C VAL A 89 3.56 -4.03 -1.06
N ASN A 90 2.57 -4.41 -0.29
CA ASN A 90 1.20 -4.61 -0.73
C ASN A 90 0.45 -3.27 -0.73
N ALA A 91 0.35 -2.62 -1.90
CA ALA A 91 -0.40 -1.37 -2.08
C ALA A 91 -1.50 -1.46 -3.14
N ALA A 92 -1.71 -2.63 -3.75
CA ALA A 92 -2.81 -2.85 -4.68
C ALA A 92 -4.15 -2.79 -3.93
N ALA A 93 -4.99 -1.84 -4.33
CA ALA A 93 -6.35 -1.70 -3.79
C ALA A 93 -7.23 -0.99 -4.82
N GLN A 94 -8.53 -1.21 -4.74
CA GLN A 94 -9.47 -0.32 -5.41
C GLN A 94 -9.52 1.02 -4.68
N ALA A 95 -9.52 2.11 -5.46
CA ALA A 95 -9.75 3.42 -4.88
C ALA A 95 -11.12 3.44 -4.19
N ALA A 96 -11.19 4.07 -3.02
CA ALA A 96 -12.47 4.28 -2.36
C ALA A 96 -13.39 5.05 -3.31
N ASP A 97 -14.58 4.51 -3.55
CA ASP A 97 -15.59 5.18 -4.35
C ASP A 97 -16.46 6.03 -3.42
N ALA A 98 -16.14 7.32 -3.38
CA ALA A 98 -16.88 8.28 -2.55
C ALA A 98 -18.34 8.49 -2.99
N THR A 99 -18.73 7.95 -4.14
CA THR A 99 -20.11 8.04 -4.66
C THR A 99 -20.98 6.85 -4.24
N LYS A 100 -20.37 5.76 -3.76
CA LYS A 100 -21.15 4.61 -3.27
C LYS A 100 -21.82 4.96 -1.94
N SER A 101 -23.13 4.74 -1.87
CA SER A 101 -23.91 4.90 -0.64
C SER A 101 -23.34 4.02 0.48
N ALA A 102 -23.23 4.60 1.67
CA ALA A 102 -22.89 3.85 2.88
C ALA A 102 -24.14 3.35 3.63
N ALA A 103 -25.35 3.60 3.07
CA ALA A 103 -26.60 3.17 3.66
C ALA A 103 -26.72 1.64 3.64
N ILE A 104 -27.19 1.07 4.74
CA ILE A 104 -27.27 -0.40 4.93
C ILE A 104 -28.03 -1.10 3.80
N ASN A 105 -29.06 -0.46 3.27
CA ASN A 105 -29.92 -1.03 2.22
C ASN A 105 -29.23 -1.09 0.83
N ASP A 106 -28.15 -0.35 0.64
CA ASP A 106 -27.40 -0.26 -0.61
C ASP A 106 -26.14 -1.15 -0.60
N LEU A 107 -25.79 -1.70 0.56
CA LEU A 107 -24.63 -2.57 0.70
C LEU A 107 -24.93 -3.93 0.06
N ARG A 108 -24.02 -4.40 -0.80
CA ARG A 108 -24.10 -5.70 -1.45
C ARG A 108 -22.95 -6.59 -1.03
N ASP A 109 -23.24 -7.84 -0.71
CA ASP A 109 -22.23 -8.85 -0.36
C ASP A 109 -21.18 -9.02 -1.46
N THR A 110 -21.58 -9.00 -2.75
CA THR A 110 -20.68 -9.08 -3.90
C THR A 110 -19.64 -7.98 -3.92
N ASP A 111 -20.00 -6.75 -3.51
CA ASP A 111 -19.06 -5.63 -3.43
C ASP A 111 -18.07 -5.84 -2.29
N LEU A 112 -18.53 -6.34 -1.13
CA LEU A 112 -17.65 -6.68 -0.01
C LEU A 112 -16.68 -7.81 -0.36
N LEU A 113 -17.20 -8.89 -0.97
CA LEU A 113 -16.37 -10.01 -1.39
C LEU A 113 -15.28 -9.57 -2.38
N HIS A 114 -15.62 -8.71 -3.32
CA HIS A 114 -14.65 -8.15 -4.27
C HIS A 114 -13.57 -7.29 -3.58
N GLU A 115 -13.95 -6.45 -2.59
CA GLU A 115 -13.00 -5.67 -1.79
C GLU A 115 -12.07 -6.57 -0.96
N ILE A 116 -12.60 -7.63 -0.37
CA ILE A 116 -11.82 -8.62 0.39
C ILE A 116 -10.88 -9.40 -0.55
N ASP A 117 -11.37 -9.86 -1.69
CA ASP A 117 -10.56 -10.63 -2.65
C ASP A 117 -9.38 -9.80 -3.19
N THR A 118 -9.66 -8.56 -3.60
CA THR A 118 -8.62 -7.68 -4.16
C THR A 118 -7.59 -7.28 -3.12
N LYS A 119 -8.01 -6.86 -1.93
CA LYS A 119 -7.10 -6.27 -0.95
C LYS A 119 -6.57 -7.31 0.05
N VAL A 120 -7.45 -8.03 0.73
CA VAL A 120 -7.04 -8.92 1.82
C VAL A 120 -6.43 -10.21 1.28
N LEU A 121 -7.15 -10.91 0.40
CA LEU A 121 -6.66 -12.15 -0.21
C LEU A 121 -5.53 -11.88 -1.20
N GLY A 122 -5.56 -10.76 -1.93
CA GLY A 122 -4.45 -10.36 -2.79
C GLY A 122 -3.16 -10.17 -2.02
N TYR A 123 -3.21 -9.53 -0.84
CA TYR A 123 -2.05 -9.37 0.05
C TYR A 123 -1.56 -10.71 0.61
N LEU A 124 -2.49 -11.59 0.98
CA LEU A 124 -2.16 -12.93 1.45
C LEU A 124 -1.48 -13.75 0.34
N ARG A 125 -2.01 -13.78 -0.90
CA ARG A 125 -1.40 -14.49 -2.03
C ARG A 125 0.02 -13.99 -2.31
N CYS A 126 0.22 -12.66 -2.32
CA CYS A 126 1.55 -12.08 -2.51
C CYS A 126 2.51 -12.50 -1.38
N ALA A 127 2.05 -12.48 -0.11
CA ALA A 127 2.86 -12.92 1.02
C ALA A 127 3.21 -14.41 0.92
N GLN A 128 2.24 -15.28 0.63
CA GLN A 128 2.46 -16.71 0.45
C GLN A 128 3.50 -17.02 -0.64
N ALA A 129 3.51 -16.24 -1.72
CA ALA A 129 4.46 -16.45 -2.81
C ALA A 129 5.90 -16.02 -2.47
N VAL A 130 6.09 -14.97 -1.64
CA VAL A 130 7.43 -14.46 -1.31
C VAL A 130 8.03 -15.07 -0.04
N VAL A 131 7.19 -15.48 0.93
CA VAL A 131 7.63 -15.98 2.24
C VAL A 131 8.61 -17.16 2.15
N PRO A 132 8.45 -18.16 1.28
CA PRO A 132 9.44 -19.23 1.16
C PRO A 132 10.85 -18.74 0.84
N HIS A 133 10.96 -17.72 -0.03
CA HIS A 133 12.25 -17.13 -0.42
C HIS A 133 12.85 -16.28 0.71
N MET A 134 12.03 -15.47 1.39
CA MET A 134 12.45 -14.67 2.54
C MET A 134 12.90 -15.55 3.71
N THR A 135 12.16 -16.64 4.00
CA THR A 135 12.53 -17.61 5.04
C THR A 135 13.86 -18.31 4.73
N ALA A 136 14.07 -18.73 3.48
CA ALA A 136 15.33 -19.33 3.06
C ALA A 136 16.51 -18.35 3.18
N ALA A 137 16.27 -17.04 3.02
CA ALA A 137 17.26 -15.98 3.19
C ALA A 137 17.44 -15.56 4.67
N GLY A 138 16.55 -15.96 5.59
CA GLY A 138 16.54 -15.53 6.99
C GLY A 138 16.24 -14.03 7.16
N TRP A 139 15.66 -13.38 6.16
CA TRP A 139 15.37 -11.95 6.17
C TRP A 139 14.22 -11.58 5.22
N GLY A 140 13.33 -10.72 5.68
CA GLY A 140 12.26 -10.17 4.84
C GLY A 140 11.57 -8.96 5.49
N ARG A 141 10.96 -8.14 4.65
CA ARG A 141 10.08 -7.04 5.06
C ARG A 141 8.80 -7.07 4.24
N ILE A 142 7.67 -7.19 4.93
CA ILE A 142 6.33 -7.13 4.31
C ILE A 142 5.61 -5.92 4.88
N VAL A 143 5.22 -4.97 4.02
CA VAL A 143 4.45 -3.79 4.41
C VAL A 143 3.10 -3.81 3.71
N ASN A 144 2.03 -3.86 4.50
CA ASN A 144 0.66 -3.89 4.01
C ASN A 144 0.03 -2.50 4.10
N VAL A 145 -0.33 -1.90 2.97
CA VAL A 145 -0.99 -0.58 2.95
C VAL A 145 -2.48 -0.76 3.19
N ALA A 146 -2.92 -0.48 4.40
CA ALA A 146 -4.32 -0.53 4.83
C ALA A 146 -5.02 0.83 4.61
N GLY A 147 -5.48 1.48 5.67
CA GLY A 147 -6.09 2.81 5.68
C GLY A 147 -6.70 3.15 7.03
N LEU A 148 -6.76 4.43 7.38
CA LEU A 148 -7.38 4.90 8.63
C LEU A 148 -8.88 4.59 8.73
N GLY A 149 -9.53 4.23 7.61
CA GLY A 149 -10.88 3.68 7.63
C GLY A 149 -11.05 2.44 8.50
N ALA A 150 -9.97 1.72 8.86
CA ALA A 150 -10.00 0.66 9.89
C ALA A 150 -10.47 1.15 11.26
N ARG A 151 -10.31 2.43 11.55
CA ARG A 151 -10.56 3.03 12.88
C ARG A 151 -11.65 4.09 12.86
N SER A 152 -12.44 4.14 11.78
CA SER A 152 -13.53 5.09 11.62
C SER A 152 -14.79 4.43 11.06
N THR A 153 -15.94 5.02 11.38
CA THR A 153 -17.24 4.66 10.80
C THR A 153 -17.48 5.45 9.50
N GLY A 154 -18.62 5.23 8.85
CA GLY A 154 -19.05 5.93 7.64
C GLY A 154 -18.94 5.09 6.35
N SER A 155 -18.20 3.97 6.37
CA SER A 155 -18.20 2.99 5.30
C SER A 155 -17.83 1.61 5.86
N ALA A 156 -18.83 0.74 6.00
CA ALA A 156 -18.65 -0.61 6.54
C ALA A 156 -17.60 -1.40 5.75
N PHE A 157 -17.64 -1.37 4.41
CA PHE A 157 -16.69 -2.11 3.59
C PHE A 157 -15.26 -1.60 3.73
N ASN A 158 -15.09 -0.28 3.81
CA ASN A 158 -13.77 0.32 4.03
C ASN A 158 -13.21 -0.07 5.41
N SER A 159 -14.04 -0.08 6.45
CA SER A 159 -13.63 -0.49 7.80
C SER A 159 -13.27 -1.97 7.84
N ILE A 160 -14.15 -2.84 7.33
CA ILE A 160 -13.96 -4.30 7.32
C ILE A 160 -12.67 -4.68 6.59
N ARG A 161 -12.47 -4.20 5.35
CA ARG A 161 -11.28 -4.56 4.57
C ARG A 161 -9.97 -4.09 5.24
N ASN A 162 -9.95 -2.90 5.82
CA ASN A 162 -8.73 -2.35 6.42
C ASN A 162 -8.42 -2.96 7.79
N ILE A 163 -9.45 -3.30 8.59
CA ILE A 163 -9.30 -4.08 9.83
C ILE A 163 -8.79 -5.50 9.52
N SER A 164 -9.31 -6.13 8.47
CA SER A 164 -8.85 -7.46 8.04
C SER A 164 -7.37 -7.45 7.65
N VAL A 165 -6.88 -6.39 7.00
CA VAL A 165 -5.45 -6.22 6.70
C VAL A 165 -4.63 -6.10 7.98
N ALA A 166 -5.10 -5.36 8.99
CA ALA A 166 -4.40 -5.26 10.27
C ALA A 166 -4.34 -6.62 10.99
N ALA A 167 -5.46 -7.36 11.00
CA ALA A 167 -5.51 -8.71 11.57
C ALA A 167 -4.56 -9.68 10.82
N LEU A 168 -4.59 -9.68 9.48
CA LEU A 168 -3.66 -10.46 8.65
C LEU A 168 -2.21 -10.12 8.98
N THR A 169 -1.88 -8.83 9.08
CA THR A 169 -0.54 -8.34 9.39
C THR A 169 -0.02 -8.91 10.72
N LYS A 170 -0.86 -8.86 11.77
CA LYS A 170 -0.44 -9.35 13.09
C LYS A 170 -0.23 -10.87 13.08
N ASN A 171 -1.12 -11.63 12.45
CA ASN A 171 -0.97 -13.10 12.36
C ASN A 171 0.31 -13.48 11.60
N LEU A 172 0.57 -12.83 10.45
CA LEU A 172 1.81 -13.09 9.69
C LEU A 172 3.07 -12.67 10.47
N ALA A 173 3.01 -11.58 11.24
CA ALA A 173 4.16 -11.15 12.04
C ALA A 173 4.51 -12.15 13.14
N ASP A 174 3.49 -12.72 13.83
CA ASP A 174 3.69 -13.72 14.89
C ASP A 174 4.22 -15.04 14.32
N GLU A 175 3.74 -15.45 13.13
CA GLU A 175 4.19 -16.67 12.47
C GLU A 175 5.63 -16.56 11.91
N LEU A 176 5.96 -15.41 11.32
CA LEU A 176 7.16 -15.24 10.50
C LEU A 176 8.34 -14.57 11.24
N GLY A 177 8.10 -14.02 12.42
CA GLY A 177 9.10 -13.23 13.16
C GLY A 177 10.37 -14.00 13.46
N GLU A 178 10.28 -15.26 13.89
CA GLU A 178 11.44 -16.13 14.16
C GLU A 178 12.24 -16.46 12.90
N SER A 179 11.64 -16.34 11.71
CA SER A 179 12.31 -16.48 10.42
C SER A 179 13.02 -15.18 9.93
N GLY A 180 13.06 -14.13 10.77
CA GLY A 180 13.69 -12.85 10.44
C GLY A 180 12.84 -11.93 9.53
N ILE A 181 11.54 -12.24 9.41
CA ILE A 181 10.62 -11.49 8.55
C ILE A 181 9.74 -10.56 9.42
N ASN A 182 9.84 -9.25 9.21
CA ASN A 182 8.92 -8.30 9.82
C ASN A 182 7.73 -8.05 8.91
N VAL A 183 6.54 -8.00 9.52
CA VAL A 183 5.29 -7.68 8.81
C VAL A 183 4.60 -6.50 9.51
N THR A 184 4.33 -5.41 8.79
CA THR A 184 3.72 -4.20 9.35
C THR A 184 2.56 -3.73 8.49
N ALA A 185 1.57 -3.07 9.09
CA ALA A 185 0.53 -2.36 8.38
C ALA A 185 0.74 -0.85 8.47
N VAL A 186 0.62 -0.16 7.35
CA VAL A 186 0.56 1.30 7.29
C VAL A 186 -0.87 1.71 7.01
N HIS A 187 -1.39 2.67 7.77
CA HIS A 187 -2.74 3.18 7.64
C HIS A 187 -2.72 4.65 7.17
N PRO A 188 -2.65 4.92 5.86
CA PRO A 188 -2.76 6.27 5.35
C PRO A 188 -4.13 6.89 5.67
N GLY A 189 -4.13 8.20 5.94
CA GLY A 189 -5.34 9.01 5.89
C GLY A 189 -5.73 9.39 4.46
N MET A 190 -6.54 10.45 4.35
CA MET A 190 -6.77 11.06 3.05
C MET A 190 -5.43 11.61 2.52
N THR A 191 -5.01 11.09 1.39
CA THR A 191 -3.66 11.31 0.85
C THR A 191 -3.75 12.02 -0.49
N MET A 192 -2.96 13.08 -0.67
CA MET A 192 -2.81 13.78 -1.94
C MET A 192 -2.08 12.89 -2.95
N THR A 193 -2.76 12.58 -4.04
CA THR A 193 -2.26 11.83 -5.18
C THR A 193 -2.72 12.52 -6.46
N GLU A 194 -2.30 12.05 -7.62
CA GLU A 194 -2.75 12.54 -8.93
C GLU A 194 -4.28 12.42 -9.13
N ARG A 195 -4.97 11.61 -8.31
CA ARG A 195 -6.42 11.41 -8.38
C ARG A 195 -7.21 12.34 -7.46
N THR A 196 -6.51 13.09 -6.60
CA THR A 196 -7.18 13.84 -5.52
C THR A 196 -8.07 14.94 -6.04
N GLU A 197 -7.69 15.64 -7.11
CA GLU A 197 -8.53 16.68 -7.71
C GLU A 197 -9.88 16.12 -8.15
N ASN A 198 -9.88 15.04 -8.94
CA ASN A 198 -11.11 14.37 -9.38
C ASN A 198 -11.95 13.82 -8.20
N LEU A 199 -11.31 13.41 -7.11
CA LEU A 199 -12.00 12.97 -5.90
C LEU A 199 -12.69 14.15 -5.21
N LEU A 200 -12.00 15.29 -5.06
CA LEU A 200 -12.57 16.50 -4.46
C LEU A 200 -13.77 17.02 -5.26
N GLU A 201 -13.69 17.04 -6.58
CA GLU A 201 -14.80 17.42 -7.46
C GLU A 201 -16.02 16.50 -7.27
N ARG A 202 -15.82 15.18 -7.21
CA ARG A 202 -16.90 14.21 -6.96
C ARG A 202 -17.51 14.38 -5.57
N MET A 203 -16.71 14.63 -4.56
CA MET A 203 -17.19 14.87 -3.20
C MET A 203 -17.98 16.18 -3.14
N ALA A 204 -17.51 17.24 -3.82
CA ALA A 204 -18.20 18.51 -3.94
C ALA A 204 -19.57 18.35 -4.59
N ALA A 205 -19.63 17.63 -5.72
CA ALA A 205 -20.88 17.33 -6.41
C ALA A 205 -21.87 16.53 -5.56
N ALA A 206 -21.38 15.59 -4.73
CA ALA A 206 -22.22 14.76 -3.86
C ALA A 206 -22.77 15.54 -2.65
N THR A 207 -22.07 16.56 -2.16
CA THR A 207 -22.47 17.35 -0.98
C THR A 207 -23.07 18.70 -1.32
N GLY A 208 -22.99 19.15 -2.59
CA GLY A 208 -23.38 20.49 -3.00
C GLY A 208 -22.41 21.59 -2.53
N GLU A 209 -21.22 21.21 -2.06
CA GLU A 209 -20.16 22.12 -1.63
C GLU A 209 -19.26 22.50 -2.82
N ASP A 210 -18.47 23.56 -2.67
CA ASP A 210 -17.33 23.86 -3.56
C ASP A 210 -16.14 22.94 -3.27
N ALA A 211 -15.39 22.53 -4.29
CA ALA A 211 -14.22 21.65 -4.16
C ALA A 211 -13.14 22.20 -3.22
N LEU A 212 -12.95 23.54 -3.20
CA LEU A 212 -12.03 24.19 -2.27
C LEU A 212 -12.51 24.09 -0.82
N ALA A 213 -13.84 24.21 -0.57
CA ALA A 213 -14.42 24.01 0.75
C ALA A 213 -14.25 22.57 1.23
N VAL A 214 -14.46 21.57 0.35
CA VAL A 214 -14.21 20.15 0.65
C VAL A 214 -12.74 19.96 1.00
N LYS A 215 -11.81 20.48 0.20
CA LYS A 215 -10.37 20.42 0.47
C LYS A 215 -10.04 21.01 1.82
N LYS A 216 -10.51 22.21 2.13
CA LYS A 216 -10.27 22.90 3.41
C LYS A 216 -10.80 22.09 4.59
N ARG A 217 -11.96 21.46 4.45
CA ARG A 217 -12.53 20.57 5.49
C ARG A 217 -11.64 19.36 5.74
N LEU A 218 -11.11 18.71 4.68
CA LEU A 218 -10.20 17.58 4.79
C LEU A 218 -8.85 18.00 5.41
N ASP A 219 -8.30 19.13 5.01
CA ASP A 219 -7.07 19.69 5.57
C ASP A 219 -7.22 19.98 7.07
N ASN A 220 -8.32 20.59 7.48
CA ASN A 220 -8.61 20.90 8.87
C ASN A 220 -8.91 19.66 9.74
N ALA A 221 -9.19 18.50 9.15
CA ALA A 221 -9.39 17.25 9.88
C ALA A 221 -8.08 16.64 10.39
N THR A 222 -6.92 17.20 9.99
CA THR A 222 -5.59 16.72 10.39
C THR A 222 -4.93 17.70 11.37
N SER A 223 -4.03 17.19 12.22
CA SER A 223 -3.27 18.04 13.16
C SER A 223 -2.24 18.91 12.45
N ILE A 224 -1.70 18.44 11.32
CA ILE A 224 -0.76 19.21 10.50
C ILE A 224 -1.44 20.27 9.62
N GLY A 225 -2.78 20.36 9.62
CA GLY A 225 -3.55 21.36 8.88
C GLY A 225 -3.58 21.16 7.36
N ARG A 226 -3.20 19.98 6.87
CA ARG A 226 -3.28 19.58 5.46
C ARG A 226 -3.34 18.07 5.29
N MET A 227 -3.82 17.60 4.15
CA MET A 227 -3.66 16.20 3.78
C MET A 227 -2.18 15.85 3.62
N VAL A 228 -1.79 14.63 3.94
CA VAL A 228 -0.46 14.08 3.64
C VAL A 228 -0.32 13.81 2.15
N THR A 229 0.90 13.91 1.63
CA THR A 229 1.21 13.53 0.24
C THR A 229 1.54 12.04 0.15
N SER A 230 1.44 11.47 -1.06
CA SER A 230 1.87 10.09 -1.29
C SER A 230 3.36 9.87 -1.04
N ALA A 231 4.19 10.89 -1.24
CA ALA A 231 5.61 10.85 -0.92
C ALA A 231 5.85 10.74 0.60
N GLU A 232 5.15 11.53 1.42
CA GLU A 232 5.26 11.44 2.88
C GLU A 232 4.81 10.08 3.43
N VAL A 233 3.81 9.45 2.81
CA VAL A 233 3.43 8.07 3.13
C VAL A 233 4.52 7.09 2.69
N ALA A 234 5.12 7.30 1.52
CA ALA A 234 6.18 6.46 0.99
C ALA A 234 7.45 6.52 1.85
N ASP A 235 7.79 7.67 2.43
CA ASP A 235 8.95 7.81 3.33
C ASP A 235 8.81 6.88 4.55
N VAL A 236 7.64 6.82 5.17
CA VAL A 236 7.36 5.92 6.30
C VAL A 236 7.45 4.45 5.85
N ILE A 237 6.85 4.10 4.71
CA ILE A 237 6.89 2.74 4.17
C ILE A 237 8.34 2.34 3.85
N THR A 238 9.12 3.20 3.25
CA THR A 238 10.53 2.96 2.91
C THR A 238 11.37 2.72 4.17
N PHE A 239 11.15 3.49 5.25
CA PHE A 239 11.76 3.21 6.54
C PHE A 239 11.37 1.82 7.07
N LEU A 240 10.10 1.42 6.97
CA LEU A 240 9.63 0.09 7.42
C LEU A 240 10.19 -1.06 6.57
N CYS A 241 10.58 -0.82 5.33
CA CYS A 241 11.29 -1.79 4.48
C CYS A 241 12.76 -1.96 4.86
N SER A 242 13.32 -1.09 5.70
CA SER A 242 14.72 -1.07 6.11
C SER A 242 14.99 -2.08 7.24
N PRO A 243 16.22 -2.65 7.34
CA PRO A 243 16.64 -3.37 8.55
C PRO A 243 16.64 -2.50 9.82
N ARG A 244 16.63 -1.16 9.69
CA ARG A 244 16.53 -0.22 10.83
C ARG A 244 15.19 -0.29 11.56
N SER A 245 14.15 -0.81 10.93
CA SER A 245 12.81 -0.95 11.51
C SER A 245 12.59 -2.28 12.25
N ILE A 246 13.64 -3.03 12.58
CA ILE A 246 13.55 -4.39 13.17
C ILE A 246 12.63 -4.46 14.40
N ALA A 247 12.57 -3.41 15.20
CA ALA A 247 11.74 -3.35 16.40
C ALA A 247 10.24 -3.16 16.12
N VAL A 248 9.86 -2.90 14.86
CA VAL A 248 8.47 -2.64 14.46
C VAL A 248 7.96 -3.84 13.65
N THR A 249 7.16 -4.70 14.27
CA THR A 249 6.51 -5.85 13.60
C THR A 249 5.17 -6.16 14.24
N GLY A 250 4.19 -6.57 13.45
CA GLY A 250 2.82 -6.84 13.90
C GLY A 250 2.01 -5.59 14.19
N ASP A 251 2.57 -4.40 13.99
CA ASP A 251 1.95 -3.12 14.35
C ASP A 251 1.22 -2.47 13.18
N SER A 252 0.27 -1.58 13.56
CA SER A 252 -0.54 -0.78 12.66
C SER A 252 -0.18 0.70 12.81
N ILE A 253 0.56 1.25 11.85
CA ILE A 253 1.15 2.58 11.91
C ILE A 253 0.26 3.60 11.19
N PRO A 254 -0.36 4.57 11.90
CA PRO A 254 -1.15 5.62 11.27
C PRO A 254 -0.26 6.65 10.57
N VAL A 255 -0.52 6.92 9.30
CA VAL A 255 0.18 7.91 8.48
C VAL A 255 -0.87 8.82 7.81
N GLY A 256 -1.48 9.69 8.60
CA GLY A 256 -2.57 10.55 8.14
C GLY A 256 -2.47 12.00 8.62
N GLY A 257 -1.29 12.45 9.04
CA GLY A 257 -1.09 13.81 9.51
C GLY A 257 -1.75 14.13 10.87
N GLY A 258 -2.06 13.09 11.66
CA GLY A 258 -2.75 13.22 12.94
C GLY A 258 -4.25 13.51 12.75
N GLN A 259 -5.08 12.48 12.62
CA GLN A 259 -6.53 12.65 12.57
C GLN A 259 -7.02 13.25 13.89
N ARG A 260 -7.69 14.41 13.83
CA ARG A 260 -8.18 15.10 15.03
C ARG A 260 -9.25 14.31 15.76
N GLY A 261 -9.19 14.32 17.09
CA GLY A 261 -10.16 13.64 17.95
C GLY A 261 -9.99 12.11 18.03
N VAL A 262 -8.92 11.57 17.47
CA VAL A 262 -8.62 10.13 17.50
C VAL A 262 -7.31 9.89 18.25
N ILE A 263 -7.34 8.97 19.23
CA ILE A 263 -6.14 8.45 19.88
C ILE A 263 -5.86 7.06 19.30
N HIS A 264 -4.67 6.88 18.73
CA HIS A 264 -4.22 5.59 18.22
C HIS A 264 -3.34 4.92 19.27
N TYR A 265 -3.70 3.73 19.70
CA TYR A 265 -2.97 2.86 20.63
C TYR A 265 -3.02 1.41 20.13
#